data_632986782530de9fd61e43c70f911e25
#
_entry.id   632986782530de9fd61e43c70f911e25
#
_cell.length_a   1.000
_cell.length_b   1.000
_cell.length_c   1.000
_cell.angle_alpha   90.00
_cell.angle_beta   90.00
_cell.angle_gamma   90.00
#
_symmetry.space_group_name_H-M   'P 1'
#
loop_
_entity.id
_entity.type
_entity.pdbx_description
1 polymer ?
#
loop_
_entity_poly.entity_id
_entity_poly.type
_entity_poly.pdbx_seq_one_letter_code
_entity_poly.pdbx_strand_id
1 'polypeptide(L)'
;HDELGRMDFPNGFDFLISGQNEEMETSMQSLYFALGLAIFLVYVVMASQFESLVHPFVIMFTVPLALIGVVVALYWAQVPISVVVFIGLIMLAGIVVNNAIVLVDYINTLRRNGMEKTQAIIQAGEVRLRPIAMTTATTVLGLLPMALGLGEGAEIRTPMALTVIAGLISSTFLTLVVIPTVYSLVDRRA
;
A
#
# COMPACT_ATOMS: atom_id res chain seq x y z
N HIS A 1 24.46 -26.42 -14.35
CA HIS A 1 25.73 -25.75 -14.67
C HIS A 1 26.83 -26.74 -15.08
N ASP A 2 27.03 -27.84 -14.34
CA ASP A 2 28.13 -28.78 -14.58
C ASP A 2 28.00 -29.63 -15.87
N GLU A 3 26.80 -29.90 -16.34
CA GLU A 3 26.56 -30.69 -17.55
C GLU A 3 26.76 -29.86 -18.85
N LEU A 4 26.32 -28.59 -18.85
CA LEU A 4 26.46 -27.69 -20.01
C LEU A 4 27.90 -27.18 -20.17
N GLY A 5 28.67 -27.05 -19.09
CA GLY A 5 30.09 -26.68 -19.15
C GLY A 5 31.01 -27.79 -19.71
N ARG A 6 30.47 -29.02 -19.93
CA ARG A 6 31.18 -30.16 -20.53
C ARG A 6 30.89 -30.36 -22.02
N MET A 7 29.96 -29.57 -22.58
CA MET A 7 29.66 -29.59 -24.00
C MET A 7 30.65 -28.69 -24.75
N ASP A 8 31.37 -29.28 -25.72
CA ASP A 8 32.23 -28.51 -26.63
C ASP A 8 31.33 -27.76 -27.63
N PHE A 9 31.24 -26.45 -27.48
CA PHE A 9 30.53 -25.60 -28.42
C PHE A 9 31.50 -25.17 -29.55
N PRO A 10 31.02 -25.09 -30.81
CA PRO A 10 31.79 -24.57 -31.88
C PRO A 10 32.29 -23.14 -31.62
N ASN A 11 33.49 -22.81 -32.09
CA ASN A 11 34.08 -21.50 -31.86
C ASN A 11 33.14 -20.35 -32.30
N GLY A 12 32.77 -19.47 -31.36
CA GLY A 12 31.87 -18.33 -31.58
C GLY A 12 30.45 -18.53 -31.03
N PHE A 13 30.14 -19.66 -30.42
CA PHE A 13 28.90 -19.84 -29.69
C PHE A 13 29.17 -19.75 -28.17
N ASP A 14 28.47 -18.84 -27.52
CA ASP A 14 28.46 -18.72 -26.07
C ASP A 14 27.04 -19.03 -25.58
N PHE A 15 26.91 -19.75 -24.46
CA PHE A 15 25.59 -20.02 -23.90
C PHE A 15 25.36 -19.15 -22.67
N LEU A 16 24.28 -18.43 -22.69
CA LEU A 16 23.82 -17.66 -21.55
C LEU A 16 22.63 -18.38 -20.92
N ILE A 17 22.82 -18.95 -19.75
CA ILE A 17 21.70 -19.47 -18.97
C ILE A 17 21.01 -18.26 -18.35
N SER A 18 20.15 -17.66 -19.14
CA SER A 18 19.22 -16.63 -18.68
C SER A 18 18.02 -17.36 -18.09
N GLY A 19 18.01 -17.51 -16.78
CA GLY A 19 16.93 -18.18 -16.07
C GLY A 19 15.85 -17.17 -15.67
N GLN A 20 14.61 -17.63 -15.62
CA GLN A 20 13.46 -16.88 -15.07
C GLN A 20 13.77 -16.24 -13.70
N ASN A 21 14.72 -16.79 -12.96
CA ASN A 21 15.16 -16.27 -11.67
C ASN A 21 15.92 -14.93 -11.79
N GLU A 22 16.81 -14.77 -12.79
CA GLU A 22 17.56 -13.51 -12.99
C GLU A 22 16.64 -12.38 -13.44
N GLU A 23 15.70 -12.68 -14.35
CA GLU A 23 14.68 -11.72 -14.76
C GLU A 23 13.77 -11.33 -13.60
N MET A 24 13.44 -12.30 -12.74
CA MET A 24 12.62 -12.06 -11.56
C MET A 24 13.36 -11.22 -10.52
N GLU A 25 14.65 -11.47 -10.26
CA GLU A 25 15.47 -10.67 -9.34
C GLU A 25 15.60 -9.21 -9.84
N THR A 26 15.89 -9.02 -11.12
CA THR A 26 15.99 -7.67 -11.71
C THR A 26 14.66 -6.92 -11.65
N SER A 27 13.55 -7.62 -11.92
CA SER A 27 12.20 -7.07 -11.83
C SER A 27 11.86 -6.70 -10.38
N MET A 28 12.18 -7.56 -9.41
CA MET A 28 11.94 -7.31 -7.99
C MET A 28 12.76 -6.12 -7.49
N GLN A 29 14.03 -6.00 -7.87
CA GLN A 29 14.86 -4.84 -7.50
C GLN A 29 14.28 -3.53 -8.05
N SER A 30 13.80 -3.54 -9.29
CA SER A 30 13.15 -2.38 -9.91
C SER A 30 11.84 -2.01 -9.17
N LEU A 31 11.08 -3.00 -8.72
CA LEU A 31 9.84 -2.80 -7.96
C LEU A 31 10.09 -2.29 -6.54
N TYR A 32 11.14 -2.75 -5.85
CA TYR A 32 11.54 -2.18 -4.57
C TYR A 32 11.91 -0.70 -4.71
N PHE A 33 12.66 -0.36 -5.75
CA PHE A 33 13.01 1.02 -6.06
C PHE A 33 11.75 1.85 -6.38
N ALA A 34 10.85 1.33 -7.22
CA ALA A 34 9.61 2.00 -7.57
C ALA A 34 8.70 2.22 -6.35
N LEU A 35 8.57 1.22 -5.46
CA LEU A 35 7.81 1.34 -4.22
C LEU A 35 8.42 2.41 -3.30
N GLY A 36 9.74 2.39 -3.10
CA GLY A 36 10.43 3.39 -2.30
C GLY A 36 10.27 4.79 -2.88
N LEU A 37 10.40 4.94 -4.19
CA LEU A 37 10.20 6.21 -4.89
C LEU A 37 8.75 6.70 -4.77
N ALA A 38 7.76 5.81 -4.93
CA ALA A 38 6.35 6.14 -4.78
C ALA A 38 6.04 6.67 -3.37
N ILE A 39 6.54 5.98 -2.33
CA ILE A 39 6.41 6.39 -0.94
C ILE A 39 7.07 7.76 -0.71
N PHE A 40 8.27 7.96 -1.24
CA PHE A 40 8.98 9.24 -1.13
C PHE A 40 8.24 10.39 -1.80
N LEU A 41 7.76 10.19 -3.04
CA LEU A 41 7.00 11.20 -3.77
C LEU A 41 5.69 11.55 -3.07
N VAL A 42 4.97 10.57 -2.56
CA VAL A 42 3.76 10.78 -1.76
C VAL A 42 4.07 11.60 -0.51
N TYR A 43 5.18 11.30 0.19
CA TYR A 43 5.62 12.09 1.35
C TYR A 43 5.92 13.55 0.99
N VAL A 44 6.65 13.78 -0.10
CA VAL A 44 7.00 15.13 -0.57
C VAL A 44 5.74 15.94 -0.92
N VAL A 45 4.82 15.33 -1.65
CA VAL A 45 3.54 15.98 -2.01
C VAL A 45 2.73 16.33 -0.76
N MET A 46 2.64 15.40 0.19
CA MET A 46 1.93 15.66 1.46
C MET A 46 2.62 16.76 2.28
N ALA A 47 3.96 16.74 2.36
CA ALA A 47 4.71 17.76 3.10
C ALA A 47 4.47 19.16 2.52
N SER A 48 4.40 19.25 1.20
CA SER A 48 4.06 20.49 0.49
C SER A 48 2.62 20.95 0.76
N GLN A 49 1.67 20.01 0.79
CA GLN A 49 0.24 20.30 0.98
C GLN A 49 -0.10 20.73 2.41
N PHE A 50 0.51 20.09 3.41
CA PHE A 50 0.22 20.37 4.81
C PHE A 50 1.09 21.47 5.42
N GLU A 51 2.08 21.99 4.69
CA GLU A 51 3.09 22.94 5.20
C GLU A 51 3.70 22.49 6.54
N SER A 52 3.79 21.19 6.74
CA SER A 52 4.27 20.54 7.96
C SER A 52 4.89 19.19 7.63
N LEU A 53 5.98 18.84 8.31
CA LEU A 53 6.62 17.54 8.18
C LEU A 53 6.01 16.48 9.10
N VAL A 54 5.27 16.93 10.12
CA VAL A 54 4.70 16.06 11.15
C VAL A 54 3.46 15.33 10.66
N HIS A 55 2.55 16.02 9.99
CA HIS A 55 1.31 15.43 9.50
C HIS A 55 1.55 14.33 8.46
N PRO A 56 2.43 14.53 7.44
CA PRO A 56 2.81 13.45 6.53
C PRO A 56 3.40 12.24 7.24
N PHE A 57 4.22 12.45 8.26
CA PHE A 57 4.79 11.35 9.03
C PHE A 57 3.72 10.51 9.73
N VAL A 58 2.72 11.14 10.33
CA VAL A 58 1.57 10.45 10.95
C VAL A 58 0.80 9.63 9.90
N ILE A 59 0.56 10.22 8.73
CA ILE A 59 -0.15 9.56 7.63
C ILE A 59 0.63 8.34 7.11
N MET A 60 1.95 8.43 7.02
CA MET A 60 2.81 7.33 6.56
C MET A 60 2.72 6.07 7.42
N PHE A 61 2.32 6.17 8.68
CA PHE A 61 2.05 5.00 9.52
C PHE A 61 0.94 4.09 8.99
N THR A 62 0.08 4.59 8.11
CA THR A 62 -0.98 3.76 7.51
C THR A 62 -0.42 2.71 6.55
N VAL A 63 0.72 2.97 5.93
CA VAL A 63 1.35 2.03 4.98
C VAL A 63 1.80 0.73 5.68
N PRO A 64 2.60 0.76 6.77
CA PRO A 64 2.92 -0.45 7.53
C PRO A 64 1.67 -1.19 8.04
N LEU A 65 0.64 -0.45 8.44
CA LEU A 65 -0.61 -1.05 8.92
C LEU A 65 -1.35 -1.81 7.81
N ALA A 66 -1.35 -1.27 6.59
CA ALA A 66 -1.89 -1.96 5.43
C ALA A 66 -1.12 -3.26 5.12
N LEU A 67 0.22 -3.23 5.25
CA LEU A 67 1.07 -4.40 5.02
C LEU A 67 0.74 -5.57 5.95
N ILE A 68 0.36 -5.32 7.19
CA ILE A 68 -0.06 -6.37 8.14
C ILE A 68 -1.23 -7.17 7.54
N GLY A 69 -2.26 -6.47 7.04
CA GLY A 69 -3.40 -7.13 6.42
C GLY A 69 -3.05 -7.91 5.17
N VAL A 70 -2.14 -7.37 4.35
CA VAL A 70 -1.66 -8.05 3.14
C VAL A 70 -0.93 -9.34 3.50
N VAL A 71 0.02 -9.30 4.44
CA VAL A 71 0.80 -10.48 4.83
C VAL A 71 -0.10 -11.58 5.37
N VAL A 72 -1.07 -11.23 6.23
CA VAL A 72 -2.03 -12.18 6.78
C VAL A 72 -2.88 -12.81 5.66
N ALA A 73 -3.39 -12.01 4.74
CA ALA A 73 -4.25 -12.51 3.66
C ALA A 73 -3.49 -13.38 2.67
N LEU A 74 -2.27 -13.00 2.26
CA LEU A 74 -1.44 -13.80 1.36
C LEU A 74 -1.04 -15.13 2.00
N TYR A 75 -0.74 -15.12 3.30
CA TYR A 75 -0.45 -16.34 4.06
C TYR A 75 -1.65 -17.30 4.08
N TRP A 76 -2.85 -16.78 4.36
CA TRP A 76 -4.08 -17.59 4.38
C TRP A 76 -4.49 -18.09 3.00
N ALA A 77 -4.32 -17.27 1.97
CA ALA A 77 -4.63 -17.64 0.59
C ALA A 77 -3.54 -18.52 -0.06
N GLN A 78 -2.41 -18.75 0.63
CA GLN A 78 -1.25 -19.51 0.12
C GLN A 78 -0.71 -18.91 -1.20
N VAL A 79 -0.79 -17.60 -1.35
CA VAL A 79 -0.32 -16.88 -2.54
C VAL A 79 1.14 -16.46 -2.31
N PRO A 80 2.07 -16.88 -3.18
CA PRO A 80 3.47 -16.49 -3.06
C PRO A 80 3.66 -15.00 -3.38
N ILE A 81 4.66 -14.40 -2.74
CA ILE A 81 5.08 -13.04 -3.05
C ILE A 81 5.66 -13.02 -4.46
N SER A 82 5.02 -12.28 -5.34
CA SER A 82 5.36 -12.17 -6.76
C SER A 82 5.40 -10.71 -7.21
N VAL A 83 5.92 -10.47 -8.42
CA VAL A 83 5.90 -9.16 -9.09
C VAL A 83 4.51 -8.53 -9.04
N VAL A 84 3.48 -9.35 -9.24
CA VAL A 84 2.07 -8.90 -9.29
C VAL A 84 1.57 -8.45 -7.91
N VAL A 85 1.99 -9.12 -6.83
CA VAL A 85 1.74 -8.69 -5.45
C VAL A 85 2.38 -7.33 -5.18
N PHE A 86 3.61 -7.09 -5.66
CA PHE A 86 4.26 -5.77 -5.51
C PHE A 86 3.55 -4.65 -6.26
N ILE A 87 3.04 -4.91 -7.45
CA ILE A 87 2.19 -3.95 -8.17
C ILE A 87 0.95 -3.62 -7.32
N GLY A 88 0.33 -4.63 -6.72
CA GLY A 88 -0.77 -4.45 -5.78
C GLY A 88 -0.40 -3.59 -4.57
N LEU A 89 0.80 -3.78 -4.00
CA LEU A 89 1.31 -2.97 -2.90
C LEU A 89 1.53 -1.51 -3.26
N ILE A 90 2.07 -1.24 -4.45
CA ILE A 90 2.26 0.15 -4.94
C ILE A 90 0.90 0.84 -5.10
N MET A 91 -0.08 0.17 -5.70
CA MET A 91 -1.44 0.69 -5.82
C MET A 91 -2.08 0.92 -4.45
N LEU A 92 -1.95 -0.06 -3.54
CA LEU A 92 -2.49 -0.01 -2.19
C LEU A 92 -1.93 1.19 -1.41
N ALA A 93 -0.63 1.44 -1.49
CA ALA A 93 0.01 2.56 -0.80
C ALA A 93 -0.63 3.90 -1.18
N GLY A 94 -0.91 4.12 -2.47
CA GLY A 94 -1.58 5.33 -2.94
C GLY A 94 -3.03 5.47 -2.42
N ILE A 95 -3.79 4.37 -2.42
CA ILE A 95 -5.20 4.37 -1.98
C ILE A 95 -5.31 4.61 -0.47
N VAL A 96 -4.47 3.91 0.32
CA VAL A 96 -4.50 3.98 1.79
C VAL A 96 -4.10 5.37 2.28
N VAL A 97 -3.05 5.94 1.70
CA VAL A 97 -2.58 7.28 2.05
C VAL A 97 -3.65 8.33 1.76
N ASN A 98 -4.37 8.22 0.64
CA ASN A 98 -5.45 9.14 0.30
C ASN A 98 -6.56 9.18 1.37
N ASN A 99 -6.97 8.02 1.90
CA ASN A 99 -7.98 7.96 2.97
C ASN A 99 -7.48 8.62 4.27
N ALA A 100 -6.21 8.44 4.59
CA ALA A 100 -5.60 9.04 5.77
C ALA A 100 -5.43 10.56 5.65
N ILE A 101 -5.06 11.06 4.46
CA ILE A 101 -4.96 12.50 4.15
C ILE A 101 -6.28 13.19 4.47
N VAL A 102 -7.38 12.66 3.95
CA VAL A 102 -8.73 13.26 4.12
C VAL A 102 -9.13 13.33 5.60
N LEU A 103 -8.76 12.34 6.40
CA LEU A 103 -9.03 12.34 7.84
C LEU A 103 -8.20 13.41 8.57
N VAL A 104 -6.88 13.44 8.35
CA VAL A 104 -5.97 14.38 9.02
C VAL A 104 -6.26 15.82 8.59
N ASP A 105 -6.53 16.06 7.32
CA ASP A 105 -6.90 17.40 6.81
C ASP A 105 -8.17 17.93 7.49
N TYR A 106 -9.16 17.08 7.67
CA TYR A 106 -10.39 17.48 8.35
C TYR A 106 -10.18 17.76 9.84
N ILE A 107 -9.35 16.97 10.54
CA ILE A 107 -8.94 17.27 11.92
C ILE A 107 -8.28 18.65 11.99
N ASN A 108 -7.33 18.94 11.08
CA ASN A 108 -6.65 20.22 11.03
C ASN A 108 -7.60 21.40 10.76
N THR A 109 -8.58 21.19 9.88
CA THR A 109 -9.61 22.19 9.57
C THR A 109 -10.45 22.51 10.81
N LEU A 110 -10.91 21.51 11.55
CA LEU A 110 -11.67 21.72 12.78
C LEU A 110 -10.85 22.43 13.84
N ARG A 111 -9.56 22.11 13.98
CA ARG A 111 -8.65 22.81 14.90
C ARG A 111 -8.40 24.27 14.51
N ARG A 112 -8.26 24.56 13.22
CA ARG A 112 -8.13 25.94 12.72
C ARG A 112 -9.37 26.78 13.03
N ASN A 113 -10.53 26.13 13.09
CA ASN A 113 -11.80 26.76 13.47
C ASN A 113 -11.97 26.93 15.00
N GLY A 114 -10.92 26.67 15.79
CA GLY A 114 -10.93 26.86 17.24
C GLY A 114 -11.48 25.69 18.06
N MET A 115 -11.68 24.53 17.45
CA MET A 115 -12.16 23.34 18.17
C MET A 115 -11.03 22.71 18.99
N GLU A 116 -11.36 22.25 20.20
CA GLU A 116 -10.41 21.51 21.04
C GLU A 116 -9.94 20.24 20.33
N LYS A 117 -8.68 19.87 20.52
CA LYS A 117 -8.02 18.74 19.87
C LYS A 117 -8.81 17.44 19.97
N THR A 118 -9.24 17.06 21.17
CA THR A 118 -9.96 15.81 21.40
C THR A 118 -11.31 15.80 20.70
N GLN A 119 -12.03 16.92 20.76
CA GLN A 119 -13.31 17.06 20.07
C GLN A 119 -13.15 17.05 18.55
N ALA A 120 -12.12 17.73 18.02
CA ALA A 120 -11.82 17.73 16.59
C ALA A 120 -11.53 16.32 16.05
N ILE A 121 -10.77 15.52 16.80
CA ILE A 121 -10.47 14.13 16.45
C ILE A 121 -11.74 13.26 16.42
N ILE A 122 -12.56 13.34 17.46
CA ILE A 122 -13.81 12.55 17.56
C ILE A 122 -14.75 12.94 16.42
N GLN A 123 -14.99 14.22 16.23
CA GLN A 123 -15.90 14.72 15.20
C GLN A 123 -15.38 14.39 13.79
N ALA A 124 -14.08 14.47 13.56
CA ALA A 124 -13.50 14.07 12.28
C ALA A 124 -13.70 12.58 12.00
N GLY A 125 -13.52 11.73 13.01
CA GLY A 125 -13.79 10.30 12.92
C GLY A 125 -15.25 10.03 12.55
N GLU A 126 -16.20 10.62 13.24
CA GLU A 126 -17.64 10.43 12.98
C GLU A 126 -18.05 10.87 11.58
N VAL A 127 -17.60 12.05 11.14
CA VAL A 127 -17.98 12.63 9.84
C VAL A 127 -17.31 11.87 8.69
N ARG A 128 -16.04 11.46 8.85
CA ARG A 128 -15.25 10.83 7.79
C ARG A 128 -15.39 9.31 7.71
N LEU A 129 -15.94 8.66 8.74
CA LEU A 129 -16.17 7.22 8.74
C LEU A 129 -16.99 6.76 7.52
N ARG A 130 -18.10 7.44 7.24
CA ARG A 130 -18.98 7.07 6.12
C ARG A 130 -18.30 7.20 4.75
N PRO A 131 -17.71 8.34 4.36
CA PRO A 131 -16.97 8.46 3.10
C PRO A 131 -15.85 7.43 2.94
N ILE A 132 -15.03 7.21 3.99
CA ILE A 132 -13.93 6.23 3.96
C ILE A 132 -14.48 4.81 3.79
N ALA A 133 -15.53 4.45 4.53
CA ALA A 133 -16.17 3.14 4.38
C ALA A 133 -16.78 2.94 2.98
N MET A 134 -17.38 3.98 2.39
CA MET A 134 -17.93 3.91 1.03
C MET A 134 -16.84 3.70 -0.02
N THR A 135 -15.73 4.45 0.04
CA THR A 135 -14.62 4.26 -0.91
C THR A 135 -13.99 2.88 -0.77
N THR A 136 -13.79 2.41 0.46
CA THR A 136 -13.30 1.06 0.74
C THR A 136 -14.24 -0.01 0.18
N ALA A 137 -15.52 0.08 0.48
CA ALA A 137 -16.53 -0.87 0.00
C ALA A 137 -16.60 -0.89 -1.53
N THR A 138 -16.62 0.28 -2.17
CA THR A 138 -16.66 0.39 -3.64
C THR A 138 -15.42 -0.25 -4.28
N THR A 139 -14.24 0.01 -3.74
CA THR A 139 -12.99 -0.57 -4.26
C THR A 139 -12.96 -2.09 -4.05
N VAL A 140 -13.34 -2.57 -2.86
CA VAL A 140 -13.40 -4.01 -2.55
C VAL A 140 -14.38 -4.72 -3.47
N LEU A 141 -15.60 -4.19 -3.61
CA LEU A 141 -16.61 -4.78 -4.49
C LEU A 141 -16.19 -4.75 -5.97
N GLY A 142 -15.51 -3.67 -6.40
CA GLY A 142 -14.99 -3.55 -7.76
C GLY A 142 -13.87 -4.56 -8.08
N LEU A 143 -13.04 -4.89 -7.09
CA LEU A 143 -11.96 -5.88 -7.25
C LEU A 143 -12.39 -7.31 -6.92
N LEU A 144 -13.58 -7.50 -6.33
CA LEU A 144 -14.05 -8.83 -5.90
C LEU A 144 -14.13 -9.86 -7.05
N PRO A 145 -14.66 -9.53 -8.24
CA PRO A 145 -14.68 -10.48 -9.37
C PRO A 145 -13.29 -10.94 -9.77
N MET A 146 -12.30 -10.03 -9.72
CA MET A 146 -10.90 -10.33 -10.02
C MET A 146 -10.25 -11.20 -8.92
N ALA A 147 -10.58 -10.94 -7.67
CA ALA A 147 -10.08 -11.71 -6.53
C ALA A 147 -10.64 -13.14 -6.51
N LEU A 148 -11.88 -13.34 -7.01
CA LEU A 148 -12.52 -14.65 -7.14
C LEU A 148 -12.01 -15.45 -8.34
N GLY A 149 -11.09 -14.93 -9.12
CA GLY A 149 -10.51 -15.62 -10.25
C GLY A 149 -11.47 -15.79 -11.44
N LEU A 150 -12.44 -14.89 -11.60
CA LEU A 150 -13.40 -14.95 -12.69
C LEU A 150 -12.81 -14.34 -13.97
N GLY A 151 -12.71 -15.15 -15.01
CA GLY A 151 -12.24 -14.76 -16.35
C GLY A 151 -10.86 -15.27 -16.73
N GLU A 152 -10.47 -15.05 -17.98
CA GLU A 152 -9.17 -15.45 -18.51
C GLU A 152 -8.05 -14.57 -17.91
N GLY A 153 -6.91 -15.18 -17.57
CA GLY A 153 -5.78 -14.49 -16.92
C GLY A 153 -6.00 -14.17 -15.44
N ALA A 154 -6.98 -14.81 -14.81
CA ALA A 154 -7.27 -14.66 -13.39
C ALA A 154 -6.08 -14.99 -12.51
N GLU A 155 -5.32 -16.02 -12.84
CA GLU A 155 -4.14 -16.49 -12.09
C GLU A 155 -3.11 -15.37 -11.86
N ILE A 156 -2.96 -14.46 -12.84
CA ILE A 156 -2.05 -13.33 -12.76
C ILE A 156 -2.66 -12.17 -11.95
N ARG A 157 -3.97 -11.95 -12.04
CA ARG A 157 -4.63 -10.77 -11.46
C ARG A 157 -5.11 -10.99 -10.04
N THR A 158 -5.47 -12.22 -9.68
CA THR A 158 -5.98 -12.58 -8.35
C THR A 158 -5.02 -12.19 -7.22
N PRO A 159 -3.69 -12.43 -7.29
CA PRO A 159 -2.75 -12.00 -6.25
C PRO A 159 -2.77 -10.48 -6.00
N MET A 160 -2.86 -9.69 -7.07
CA MET A 160 -2.94 -8.23 -6.96
C MET A 160 -4.25 -7.79 -6.30
N ALA A 161 -5.37 -8.33 -6.73
CA ALA A 161 -6.68 -8.00 -6.18
C ALA A 161 -6.78 -8.36 -4.69
N LEU A 162 -6.31 -9.55 -4.30
CA LEU A 162 -6.25 -9.98 -2.90
C LEU A 162 -5.38 -9.05 -2.06
N THR A 163 -4.22 -8.65 -2.58
CA THR A 163 -3.31 -7.71 -1.91
C THR A 163 -4.00 -6.38 -1.63
N VAL A 164 -4.66 -5.81 -2.63
CA VAL A 164 -5.34 -4.51 -2.48
C VAL A 164 -6.55 -4.62 -1.54
N ILE A 165 -7.38 -5.64 -1.70
CA ILE A 165 -8.57 -5.84 -0.85
C ILE A 165 -8.18 -6.01 0.60
N ALA A 166 -7.27 -6.93 0.90
CA ALA A 166 -6.88 -7.24 2.26
C ALA A 166 -6.18 -6.05 2.94
N GLY A 167 -5.25 -5.41 2.23
CA GLY A 167 -4.56 -4.24 2.74
C GLY A 167 -5.50 -3.06 2.95
N LEU A 168 -6.48 -2.85 2.06
CA LEU A 168 -7.44 -1.76 2.19
C LEU A 168 -8.41 -1.98 3.36
N ILE A 169 -8.90 -3.19 3.56
CA ILE A 169 -9.75 -3.52 4.70
C ILE A 169 -8.97 -3.32 6.00
N SER A 170 -7.79 -3.93 6.12
CA SER A 170 -6.93 -3.82 7.29
C SER A 170 -6.57 -2.35 7.58
N SER A 171 -6.10 -1.62 6.59
CA SER A 171 -5.73 -0.22 6.76
C SER A 171 -6.91 0.65 7.16
N THR A 172 -8.10 0.42 6.62
CA THR A 172 -9.29 1.22 6.96
C THR A 172 -9.63 1.07 8.43
N PHE A 173 -9.67 -0.15 8.95
CA PHE A 173 -9.91 -0.38 10.38
C PHE A 173 -8.81 0.22 11.25
N LEU A 174 -7.55 -0.06 10.92
CA LEU A 174 -6.43 0.40 11.72
C LEU A 174 -6.23 1.92 11.62
N THR A 175 -6.44 2.52 10.47
CA THR A 175 -6.35 3.97 10.28
C THR A 175 -7.32 4.74 11.15
N LEU A 176 -8.56 4.26 11.27
CA LEU A 176 -9.59 4.89 12.11
C LEU A 176 -9.25 4.86 13.61
N VAL A 177 -8.42 3.92 14.05
CA VAL A 177 -7.99 3.80 15.46
C VAL A 177 -6.60 4.41 15.66
N VAL A 178 -5.65 4.08 14.79
CA VAL A 178 -4.23 4.42 14.98
C VAL A 178 -3.96 5.89 14.64
N ILE A 179 -4.53 6.42 13.55
CA ILE A 179 -4.28 7.82 13.16
C ILE A 179 -4.72 8.81 14.25
N PRO A 180 -5.95 8.73 14.82
CA PRO A 180 -6.34 9.57 15.95
C PRO A 180 -5.37 9.45 17.13
N THR A 181 -4.95 8.22 17.45
CA THR A 181 -4.04 7.96 18.57
C THR A 181 -2.66 8.57 18.32
N VAL A 182 -2.06 8.30 17.17
CA VAL A 182 -0.75 8.86 16.79
C VAL A 182 -0.80 10.37 16.67
N TYR A 183 -1.85 10.92 16.06
CA TYR A 183 -2.06 12.37 15.98
C TYR A 183 -2.13 12.99 17.36
N SER A 184 -2.83 12.36 18.33
CA SER A 184 -2.93 12.85 19.69
C SER A 184 -1.59 12.86 20.44
N LEU A 185 -0.69 11.92 20.12
CA LEU A 185 0.63 11.79 20.75
C LEU A 185 1.68 12.73 20.14
N VAL A 186 1.67 12.89 18.83
CA VAL A 186 2.71 13.61 18.08
C VAL A 186 2.45 15.10 18.02
N ASP A 187 1.20 15.51 17.87
CA ASP A 187 0.85 16.93 17.86
C ASP A 187 0.74 17.47 19.30
N ARG A 188 1.87 17.93 19.83
CA ARG A 188 1.96 18.56 21.17
C ARG A 188 1.57 20.04 21.19
N ARG A 189 1.15 20.62 20.09
CA ARG A 189 0.66 22.00 20.08
C ARG A 189 -0.71 22.05 20.76
N ALA A 190 -0.68 22.40 22.04
CA ALA A 190 -1.85 22.71 22.83
C ALA A 190 -2.53 23.98 22.31
#